data_6e8f5651aebb514185a0f892beb4b7e7
#
_entry.id   6e8f5651aebb514185a0f892beb4b7e7
#
_cell.length_a   1.000
_cell.length_b   1.000
_cell.length_c   1.000
_cell.angle_alpha   90.00
_cell.angle_beta   90.00
_cell.angle_gamma   90.00
#
_symmetry.space_group_name_H-M   'P 1'
#
loop_
_entity.id
_entity.type
_entity.pdbx_description
1 polymer ?
#
loop_
_entity_poly.entity_id
_entity_poly.type
_entity_poly.pdbx_seq_one_letter_code
_entity_poly.pdbx_strand_id
1 'polypeptide(L)'
;GIDQTRQAILEKLPSDFGQQSITGELVTENDLVLLVMPQDIQAPKGRLILPQVQTIRELLDKKCLVVTCTTDKFSATLQALARPPKLIVTDSQVFKTIYEQKPKESELTSFSVLFAGYKGDIHYYVESAATIERLTESSRVLIAEACTHAPLSEDIGRVKLPRLLRKRIGENLQIDMVAGTDLS
;
A
#
# COMPACT_ATOMS: atom_id res chain seq x y z
N GLY A 1 14.53 -23.86 27.72
CA GLY A 1 15.00 -24.26 26.39
C GLY A 1 14.13 -23.65 25.28
N ILE A 2 14.42 -23.96 24.02
CA ILE A 2 13.76 -23.38 22.84
C ILE A 2 12.23 -23.56 22.92
N ASP A 3 11.77 -24.73 23.36
CA ASP A 3 10.33 -25.01 23.47
C ASP A 3 9.63 -24.14 24.52
N GLN A 4 10.29 -23.88 25.65
CA GLN A 4 9.74 -22.99 26.67
C GLN A 4 9.65 -21.54 26.19
N THR A 5 10.65 -21.08 25.44
CA THR A 5 10.64 -19.75 24.83
C THR A 5 9.54 -19.64 23.76
N ARG A 6 9.41 -20.66 22.92
CA ARG A 6 8.32 -20.77 21.93
C ARG A 6 6.95 -20.73 22.61
N GLN A 7 6.74 -21.50 23.66
CA GLN A 7 5.50 -21.52 24.39
C GLN A 7 5.15 -20.16 25.00
N ALA A 8 6.12 -19.51 25.64
CA ALA A 8 5.95 -18.18 26.22
C ALA A 8 5.62 -17.11 25.16
N ILE A 9 6.17 -17.22 23.94
CA ILE A 9 5.82 -16.35 22.81
C ILE A 9 4.37 -16.62 22.38
N LEU A 10 3.99 -17.89 22.19
CA LEU A 10 2.64 -18.25 21.77
C LEU A 10 1.57 -17.78 22.77
N GLU A 11 1.84 -17.86 24.06
CA GLU A 11 0.93 -17.40 25.13
C GLU A 11 0.74 -15.86 25.15
N LYS A 12 1.71 -15.11 24.59
CA LYS A 12 1.65 -13.65 24.54
C LYS A 12 1.16 -13.09 23.19
N LEU A 13 0.98 -13.96 22.19
CA LEU A 13 0.44 -13.52 20.91
C LEU A 13 -1.04 -13.14 21.07
N PRO A 14 -1.50 -12.06 20.43
CA PRO A 14 -2.93 -11.76 20.33
C PRO A 14 -3.69 -12.95 19.72
N SER A 15 -4.93 -13.15 20.14
CA SER A 15 -5.77 -14.28 19.67
C SER A 15 -6.03 -14.26 18.16
N ASP A 16 -5.89 -13.10 17.53
CA ASP A 16 -6.04 -12.86 16.09
C ASP A 16 -4.70 -12.85 15.34
N PHE A 17 -3.59 -13.15 16.04
CA PHE A 17 -2.28 -13.21 15.39
C PHE A 17 -2.27 -14.27 14.28
N GLY A 18 -1.97 -13.83 13.05
CA GLY A 18 -1.96 -14.69 11.86
C GLY A 18 -3.34 -14.88 11.20
N GLN A 19 -4.42 -14.29 11.74
CA GLN A 19 -5.74 -14.28 11.11
C GLN A 19 -5.97 -13.02 10.25
N GLN A 20 -5.10 -12.02 10.36
CA GLN A 20 -5.22 -10.81 9.58
C GLN A 20 -4.98 -11.11 8.09
N SER A 21 -5.88 -10.64 7.25
CA SER A 21 -5.83 -10.79 5.80
C SER A 21 -5.45 -9.46 5.15
N ILE A 22 -4.50 -9.51 4.20
CA ILE A 22 -4.07 -8.32 3.43
C ILE A 22 -5.22 -7.83 2.54
N THR A 23 -5.91 -8.76 1.88
CA THR A 23 -7.00 -8.46 0.96
C THR A 23 -8.38 -8.51 1.60
N GLY A 24 -8.48 -8.93 2.86
CA GLY A 24 -9.75 -9.01 3.60
C GLY A 24 -10.83 -9.75 2.79
N GLU A 25 -11.99 -9.14 2.68
CA GLU A 25 -13.15 -9.67 1.95
C GLU A 25 -13.23 -9.17 0.49
N LEU A 26 -12.23 -8.43 0.00
CA LEU A 26 -12.22 -7.91 -1.36
C LEU A 26 -12.25 -9.02 -2.42
N VAL A 27 -11.71 -10.18 -2.08
CA VAL A 27 -11.61 -11.33 -3.00
C VAL A 27 -11.90 -12.64 -2.28
N THR A 28 -12.43 -13.59 -3.05
CA THR A 28 -12.77 -14.96 -2.63
C THR A 28 -12.18 -15.99 -3.59
N GLU A 29 -12.31 -17.28 -3.27
CA GLU A 29 -11.85 -18.37 -4.13
C GLU A 29 -12.36 -18.22 -5.57
N ASN A 30 -11.49 -18.48 -6.56
CA ASN A 30 -11.73 -18.35 -8.01
C ASN A 30 -11.89 -16.92 -8.54
N ASP A 31 -11.78 -15.90 -7.72
CA ASP A 31 -11.71 -14.53 -8.22
C ASP A 31 -10.43 -14.31 -9.03
N LEU A 32 -10.55 -13.58 -10.14
CA LEU A 32 -9.42 -13.17 -10.97
C LEU A 32 -8.86 -11.86 -10.42
N VAL A 33 -7.60 -11.87 -10.03
CA VAL A 33 -6.87 -10.70 -9.50
C VAL A 33 -5.70 -10.37 -10.40
N LEU A 34 -5.59 -9.11 -10.79
CA LEU A 34 -4.48 -8.60 -11.58
C LEU A 34 -3.58 -7.69 -10.72
N LEU A 35 -2.32 -8.08 -10.57
CA LEU A 35 -1.31 -7.29 -9.89
C LEU A 35 -0.46 -6.54 -10.92
N VAL A 36 -0.52 -5.21 -10.89
CA VAL A 36 0.27 -4.35 -11.78
C VAL A 36 1.46 -3.81 -11.00
N MET A 37 2.64 -4.36 -11.28
CA MET A 37 3.84 -4.13 -10.51
C MET A 37 4.92 -3.46 -11.39
N PRO A 38 5.06 -2.12 -11.31
CA PRO A 38 6.21 -1.46 -11.91
C PRO A 38 7.49 -2.02 -11.31
N GLN A 39 8.54 -2.15 -12.11
CA GLN A 39 9.81 -2.63 -11.60
C GLN A 39 10.47 -1.51 -10.79
N ASP A 40 10.62 -1.75 -9.50
CA ASP A 40 11.28 -0.81 -8.60
C ASP A 40 12.80 -0.86 -8.83
N ILE A 41 13.40 0.28 -9.16
CA ILE A 41 14.84 0.42 -9.36
C ILE A 41 15.61 0.13 -8.06
N GLN A 42 14.99 0.32 -6.91
CA GLN A 42 15.59 0.07 -5.59
C GLN A 42 15.49 -1.40 -5.15
N ALA A 43 14.60 -2.17 -5.75
CA ALA A 43 14.51 -3.59 -5.45
C ALA A 43 15.76 -4.32 -5.99
N PRO A 44 16.34 -5.24 -5.23
CA PRO A 44 17.43 -6.07 -5.75
C PRO A 44 16.99 -6.76 -7.04
N LYS A 45 17.86 -6.73 -8.06
CA LYS A 45 17.57 -7.35 -9.35
C LYS A 45 17.12 -8.81 -9.18
N GLY A 46 16.00 -9.16 -9.82
CA GLY A 46 15.42 -10.50 -9.76
C GLY A 46 14.56 -10.76 -8.52
N ARG A 47 14.21 -9.74 -7.73
CA ARG A 47 13.33 -9.86 -6.56
C ARG A 47 12.15 -8.93 -6.65
N LEU A 48 11.01 -9.39 -6.14
CA LEU A 48 9.85 -8.54 -5.83
C LEU A 48 10.02 -7.96 -4.42
N ILE A 49 9.41 -6.81 -4.17
CA ILE A 49 9.36 -6.22 -2.83
C ILE A 49 8.40 -7.02 -1.94
N LEU A 50 8.62 -6.96 -0.64
CA LEU A 50 7.88 -7.78 0.33
C LEU A 50 6.35 -7.64 0.24
N PRO A 51 5.75 -6.45 0.10
CA PRO A 51 4.30 -6.33 -0.07
C PRO A 51 3.76 -7.10 -1.29
N GLN A 52 4.47 -7.07 -2.41
CA GLN A 52 4.07 -7.80 -3.61
C GLN A 52 4.09 -9.31 -3.38
N VAL A 53 5.16 -9.83 -2.78
CA VAL A 53 5.31 -11.26 -2.47
C VAL A 53 4.23 -11.73 -1.50
N GLN A 54 3.98 -10.99 -0.42
CA GLN A 54 2.98 -11.36 0.58
C GLN A 54 1.56 -11.33 0.00
N THR A 55 1.23 -10.34 -0.82
CA THR A 55 -0.07 -10.27 -1.49
C THR A 55 -0.28 -11.45 -2.45
N ILE A 56 0.73 -11.78 -3.28
CA ILE A 56 0.66 -12.95 -4.17
C ILE A 56 0.43 -14.21 -3.34
N ARG A 57 1.19 -14.41 -2.28
CA ARG A 57 1.08 -15.59 -1.43
C ARG A 57 -0.32 -15.72 -0.82
N GLU A 58 -0.87 -14.66 -0.25
CA GLU A 58 -2.21 -14.69 0.32
C GLU A 58 -3.29 -14.99 -0.73
N LEU A 59 -3.19 -14.38 -1.91
CA LEU A 59 -4.14 -14.65 -2.99
C LEU A 59 -4.10 -16.11 -3.45
N LEU A 60 -2.93 -16.72 -3.49
CA LEU A 60 -2.78 -18.16 -3.79
C LEU A 60 -3.36 -19.03 -2.65
N ASP A 61 -3.15 -18.67 -1.40
CA ASP A 61 -3.72 -19.35 -0.25
C ASP A 61 -5.26 -19.29 -0.25
N LYS A 62 -5.83 -18.17 -0.75
CA LYS A 62 -7.27 -17.97 -1.00
C LYS A 62 -7.78 -18.67 -2.28
N LYS A 63 -6.89 -19.35 -3.02
CA LYS A 63 -7.20 -19.99 -4.32
C LYS A 63 -7.75 -19.04 -5.38
N CYS A 64 -7.30 -17.79 -5.38
CA CYS A 64 -7.58 -16.84 -6.44
C CYS A 64 -6.78 -17.16 -7.71
N LEU A 65 -7.28 -16.70 -8.85
CA LEU A 65 -6.55 -16.70 -10.11
C LEU A 65 -5.70 -15.43 -10.16
N VAL A 66 -4.38 -15.56 -10.03
CA VAL A 66 -3.47 -14.43 -9.95
C VAL A 66 -2.73 -14.22 -11.26
N VAL A 67 -2.89 -13.05 -11.84
CA VAL A 67 -2.11 -12.60 -13.01
C VAL A 67 -1.27 -11.41 -12.61
N THR A 68 -0.05 -11.34 -13.12
CA THR A 68 0.88 -10.25 -12.84
C THR A 68 1.39 -9.63 -14.13
N CYS A 69 1.54 -8.32 -14.15
CA CYS A 69 2.17 -7.62 -15.28
C CYS A 69 2.88 -6.35 -14.83
N THR A 70 3.71 -5.81 -15.69
CA THR A 70 4.26 -4.47 -15.56
C THR A 70 3.29 -3.42 -16.10
N THR A 71 3.46 -2.16 -15.74
CA THR A 71 2.56 -1.07 -16.13
C THR A 71 2.41 -0.94 -17.65
N ASP A 72 3.50 -1.09 -18.40
CA ASP A 72 3.51 -1.02 -19.87
C ASP A 72 2.78 -2.19 -20.55
N LYS A 73 2.57 -3.30 -19.85
CA LYS A 73 1.85 -4.47 -20.34
C LYS A 73 0.40 -4.54 -19.88
N PHE A 74 -0.06 -3.58 -19.09
CA PHE A 74 -1.41 -3.61 -18.51
C PHE A 74 -2.52 -3.81 -19.54
N SER A 75 -2.55 -2.98 -20.57
CA SER A 75 -3.58 -3.06 -21.62
C SER A 75 -3.53 -4.40 -22.40
N ALA A 76 -2.33 -4.85 -22.75
CA ALA A 76 -2.15 -6.15 -23.43
C ALA A 76 -2.57 -7.32 -22.53
N THR A 77 -2.29 -7.22 -21.23
CA THR A 77 -2.71 -8.24 -20.26
C THR A 77 -4.23 -8.31 -20.19
N LEU A 78 -4.92 -7.16 -20.06
CA LEU A 78 -6.39 -7.14 -20.05
C LEU A 78 -7.02 -7.78 -21.30
N GLN A 79 -6.42 -7.55 -22.46
CA GLN A 79 -6.89 -8.15 -23.73
C GLN A 79 -6.69 -9.67 -23.79
N ALA A 80 -5.68 -10.19 -23.08
CA ALA A 80 -5.40 -11.62 -23.03
C ALA A 80 -6.28 -12.38 -22.03
N LEU A 81 -7.01 -11.68 -21.16
CA LEU A 81 -7.88 -12.29 -20.16
C LEU A 81 -9.26 -12.60 -20.76
N ALA A 82 -9.80 -13.78 -20.41
CA ALA A 82 -11.14 -14.19 -20.83
C ALA A 82 -12.27 -13.38 -20.17
N ARG A 83 -11.99 -12.73 -19.05
CA ARG A 83 -12.92 -11.88 -18.30
C ARG A 83 -12.16 -10.77 -17.58
N PRO A 84 -12.81 -9.64 -17.28
CA PRO A 84 -12.19 -8.59 -16.46
C PRO A 84 -11.80 -9.12 -15.09
N PRO A 85 -10.66 -8.68 -14.52
CA PRO A 85 -10.33 -9.01 -13.14
C PRO A 85 -11.33 -8.38 -12.17
N LYS A 86 -11.67 -9.09 -11.09
CA LYS A 86 -12.49 -8.53 -10.02
C LYS A 86 -11.74 -7.42 -9.31
N LEU A 87 -10.48 -7.67 -8.97
CA LEU A 87 -9.62 -6.73 -8.26
C LEU A 87 -8.33 -6.49 -9.04
N ILE A 88 -7.94 -5.24 -9.14
CA ILE A 88 -6.64 -4.80 -9.63
C ILE A 88 -5.89 -4.19 -8.46
N VAL A 89 -4.66 -4.63 -8.21
CA VAL A 89 -3.77 -4.07 -7.19
C VAL A 89 -2.54 -3.50 -7.86
N THR A 90 -2.17 -2.27 -7.53
CA THR A 90 -1.03 -1.60 -8.15
C THR A 90 -0.24 -0.76 -7.15
N ASP A 91 0.92 -0.25 -7.56
CA ASP A 91 1.65 0.72 -6.77
C ASP A 91 1.02 2.11 -6.87
N SER A 92 1.10 2.88 -5.77
CA SER A 92 0.54 4.23 -5.70
C SER A 92 1.07 5.17 -6.79
N GLN A 93 2.31 4.95 -7.24
CA GLN A 93 2.96 5.78 -8.27
C GLN A 93 2.25 5.73 -9.63
N VAL A 94 1.66 4.59 -9.98
CA VAL A 94 0.99 4.36 -11.26
C VAL A 94 -0.54 4.25 -11.13
N PHE A 95 -1.06 4.48 -9.92
CA PHE A 95 -2.48 4.34 -9.60
C PHE A 95 -3.39 5.09 -10.56
N LYS A 96 -3.08 6.37 -10.84
CA LYS A 96 -3.87 7.20 -11.76
C LYS A 96 -3.92 6.61 -13.16
N THR A 97 -2.78 6.17 -13.70
CA THR A 97 -2.68 5.57 -15.03
C THR A 97 -3.53 4.31 -15.14
N ILE A 98 -3.51 3.46 -14.11
CA ILE A 98 -4.31 2.23 -14.07
C ILE A 98 -5.79 2.55 -13.90
N TYR A 99 -6.14 3.54 -13.06
CA TYR A 99 -7.52 3.99 -12.86
C TYR A 99 -8.19 4.45 -14.17
N GLU A 100 -7.46 5.20 -14.99
CA GLU A 100 -7.97 5.73 -16.26
C GLU A 100 -8.18 4.64 -17.34
N GLN A 101 -7.51 3.50 -17.20
CA GLN A 101 -7.51 2.42 -18.19
C GLN A 101 -8.23 1.14 -17.76
N LYS A 102 -8.55 1.02 -16.46
CA LYS A 102 -9.18 -0.19 -15.94
C LYS A 102 -10.60 -0.42 -16.48
N PRO A 103 -11.05 -1.67 -16.60
CA PRO A 103 -12.47 -1.97 -16.83
C PRO A 103 -13.35 -1.37 -15.73
N LYS A 104 -14.55 -0.92 -16.09
CA LYS A 104 -15.51 -0.33 -15.13
C LYS A 104 -15.90 -1.32 -14.02
N GLU A 105 -16.00 -2.58 -14.38
CA GLU A 105 -16.40 -3.70 -13.51
C GLU A 105 -15.31 -4.08 -12.51
N SER A 106 -14.06 -3.71 -12.77
CA SER A 106 -12.94 -4.04 -11.90
C SER A 106 -12.82 -3.05 -10.76
N GLU A 107 -12.64 -3.54 -9.54
CA GLU A 107 -12.21 -2.73 -8.41
C GLU A 107 -10.72 -2.42 -8.50
N LEU A 108 -10.28 -1.33 -7.90
CA LEU A 108 -8.87 -0.92 -7.91
C LEU A 108 -8.44 -0.50 -6.50
N THR A 109 -7.31 -1.02 -6.08
CA THR A 109 -6.62 -0.61 -4.85
C THR A 109 -5.10 -0.56 -5.07
N SER A 110 -4.36 -0.17 -4.05
CA SER A 110 -2.89 -0.19 -4.08
C SER A 110 -2.32 -1.08 -2.98
N PHE A 111 -1.10 -1.58 -3.19
CA PHE A 111 -0.38 -2.32 -2.15
C PHE A 111 -0.28 -1.51 -0.85
N SER A 112 -0.02 -0.21 -0.94
CA SER A 112 0.08 0.65 0.25
C SER A 112 -1.23 0.75 1.03
N VAL A 113 -2.38 0.81 0.37
CA VAL A 113 -3.70 0.84 1.03
C VAL A 113 -4.00 -0.52 1.68
N LEU A 114 -3.77 -1.63 0.96
CA LEU A 114 -3.93 -2.97 1.53
C LEU A 114 -3.07 -3.16 2.79
N PHE A 115 -1.81 -2.75 2.73
CA PHE A 115 -0.91 -2.88 3.87
C PHE A 115 -1.19 -1.88 4.99
N ALA A 116 -1.76 -0.72 4.72
CA ALA A 116 -2.26 0.16 5.75
C ALA A 116 -3.40 -0.51 6.56
N GLY A 117 -4.35 -1.17 5.87
CA GLY A 117 -5.39 -1.95 6.53
C GLY A 117 -4.85 -3.18 7.25
N TYR A 118 -3.89 -3.89 6.66
CA TYR A 118 -3.29 -5.08 7.25
C TYR A 118 -2.46 -4.79 8.50
N LYS A 119 -1.77 -3.65 8.57
CA LYS A 119 -0.86 -3.29 9.66
C LYS A 119 -1.45 -2.33 10.69
N GLY A 120 -2.61 -1.75 10.42
CA GLY A 120 -3.21 -0.75 11.27
C GLY A 120 -4.72 -0.65 11.12
N ASP A 121 -5.30 0.40 11.68
CA ASP A 121 -6.74 0.65 11.64
C ASP A 121 -7.10 1.52 10.43
N ILE A 122 -7.59 0.89 9.36
CA ILE A 122 -7.97 1.58 8.13
C ILE A 122 -9.15 2.55 8.36
N HIS A 123 -10.07 2.25 9.27
CA HIS A 123 -11.20 3.12 9.59
C HIS A 123 -10.71 4.40 10.26
N TYR A 124 -9.82 4.27 11.23
CA TYR A 124 -9.16 5.41 11.86
C TYR A 124 -8.39 6.26 10.85
N TYR A 125 -7.69 5.65 9.90
CA TYR A 125 -6.95 6.40 8.87
C TYR A 125 -7.88 7.16 7.92
N VAL A 126 -9.00 6.55 7.50
CA VAL A 126 -9.99 7.21 6.63
C VAL A 126 -10.65 8.38 7.36
N GLU A 127 -11.09 8.20 8.60
CA GLU A 127 -11.68 9.26 9.42
C GLU A 127 -10.68 10.40 9.67
N SER A 128 -9.43 10.04 10.01
CA SER A 128 -8.39 11.03 10.27
C SER A 128 -8.01 11.83 9.02
N ALA A 129 -8.02 11.20 7.84
CA ALA A 129 -7.73 11.86 6.58
C ALA A 129 -8.69 13.01 6.26
N ALA A 130 -9.95 12.94 6.73
CA ALA A 130 -10.90 14.04 6.60
C ALA A 130 -10.45 15.32 7.34
N THR A 131 -9.53 15.22 8.29
CA THR A 131 -8.96 16.38 8.98
C THR A 131 -8.13 17.25 8.04
N ILE A 132 -7.58 16.70 6.98
CA ILE A 132 -6.81 17.45 5.97
C ILE A 132 -7.67 18.54 5.30
N GLU A 133 -8.96 18.30 5.15
CA GLU A 133 -9.88 19.28 4.56
C GLU A 133 -10.16 20.49 5.47
N ARG A 134 -9.88 20.38 6.76
CA ARG A 134 -10.01 21.44 7.76
C ARG A 134 -8.76 22.26 7.98
N LEU A 135 -7.65 21.90 7.33
CA LEU A 135 -6.40 22.65 7.43
C LEU A 135 -6.52 24.00 6.73
N THR A 136 -5.89 24.99 7.32
CA THR A 136 -5.76 26.35 6.78
C THR A 136 -4.28 26.72 6.67
N GLU A 137 -3.96 27.83 6.03
CA GLU A 137 -2.58 28.33 5.92
C GLU A 137 -1.91 28.62 7.28
N SER A 138 -2.71 28.86 8.32
CA SER A 138 -2.22 29.07 9.70
C SER A 138 -2.03 27.76 10.49
N SER A 139 -2.39 26.61 9.92
CA SER A 139 -2.20 25.32 10.55
C SER A 139 -0.74 24.91 10.58
N ARG A 140 -0.39 24.04 11.53
CA ARG A 140 0.92 23.36 11.58
C ARG A 140 0.72 21.87 11.37
N VAL A 141 1.50 21.28 10.50
CA VAL A 141 1.47 19.85 10.18
C VAL A 141 2.82 19.23 10.53
N LEU A 142 2.79 18.12 11.25
CA LEU A 142 3.97 17.29 11.47
C LEU A 142 3.89 16.05 10.59
N ILE A 143 4.91 15.82 9.77
CA ILE A 143 5.10 14.57 9.04
C ILE A 143 6.08 13.71 9.83
N ALA A 144 5.60 12.60 10.38
CA ALA A 144 6.43 11.64 11.09
C ALA A 144 6.70 10.43 10.19
N GLU A 145 7.96 10.22 9.83
CA GLU A 145 8.38 9.15 8.93
C GLU A 145 9.16 8.08 9.70
N ALA A 146 8.64 6.86 9.73
CA ALA A 146 9.30 5.70 10.34
C ALA A 146 10.20 4.93 9.36
N CYS A 147 10.48 5.49 8.19
CA CYS A 147 11.31 4.86 7.16
C CYS A 147 12.81 5.06 7.45
N THR A 148 13.60 4.01 7.28
CA THR A 148 15.07 4.03 7.44
C THR A 148 15.82 4.14 6.13
N HIS A 149 15.12 4.25 4.98
CA HIS A 149 15.75 4.37 3.66
C HIS A 149 16.35 5.77 3.45
N ALA A 150 17.43 5.83 2.72
CA ALA A 150 18.00 7.11 2.31
C ALA A 150 16.98 7.90 1.47
N PRO A 151 16.77 9.19 1.77
CA PRO A 151 15.81 10.00 1.02
C PRO A 151 16.24 10.17 -0.44
N LEU A 152 15.31 9.93 -1.35
CA LEU A 152 15.48 10.19 -2.78
C LEU A 152 14.84 11.52 -3.17
N SER A 153 15.20 12.03 -4.35
CA SER A 153 14.59 13.23 -4.93
C SER A 153 13.06 13.14 -5.10
N GLU A 154 12.54 11.92 -5.14
CA GLU A 154 11.10 11.60 -5.28
C GLU A 154 10.47 11.09 -3.96
N ASP A 155 11.11 11.34 -2.83
CA ASP A 155 10.64 10.94 -1.51
C ASP A 155 9.21 11.41 -1.23
N ILE A 156 8.37 10.49 -0.76
CA ILE A 156 6.94 10.78 -0.52
C ILE A 156 6.78 11.71 0.67
N GLY A 157 7.43 11.41 1.79
CA GLY A 157 7.30 12.16 3.03
C GLY A 157 7.94 13.52 2.94
N ARG A 158 9.18 13.60 2.43
CA ARG A 158 10.00 14.81 2.46
C ARG A 158 9.74 15.76 1.29
N VAL A 159 9.29 15.24 0.15
CA VAL A 159 9.13 16.03 -1.07
C VAL A 159 7.68 16.10 -1.54
N LYS A 160 7.04 14.95 -1.75
CA LYS A 160 5.72 14.91 -2.38
C LYS A 160 4.60 15.41 -1.48
N LEU A 161 4.54 14.96 -0.24
CA LEU A 161 3.49 15.35 0.70
C LEU A 161 3.54 16.86 1.03
N PRO A 162 4.68 17.46 1.40
CA PRO A 162 4.76 18.90 1.62
C PRO A 162 4.29 19.71 0.42
N ARG A 163 4.73 19.33 -0.78
CA ARG A 163 4.33 20.02 -2.02
C ARG A 163 2.83 19.91 -2.29
N LEU A 164 2.24 18.73 -2.09
CA LEU A 164 0.80 18.51 -2.29
C LEU A 164 -0.04 19.26 -1.28
N LEU A 165 0.37 19.25 -0.01
CA LEU A 165 -0.32 19.96 1.06
C LEU A 165 -0.29 21.47 0.83
N ARG A 166 0.88 22.06 0.52
CA ARG A 166 0.98 23.49 0.19
C ARG A 166 0.17 23.87 -1.04
N LYS A 167 0.23 23.06 -2.08
CA LYS A 167 -0.57 23.31 -3.30
C LYS A 167 -2.08 23.31 -3.02
N ARG A 168 -2.55 22.50 -2.08
CA ARG A 168 -3.99 22.39 -1.76
C ARG A 168 -4.46 23.43 -0.76
N ILE A 169 -3.64 23.75 0.22
CA ILE A 169 -4.03 24.53 1.40
C ILE A 169 -3.51 25.96 1.30
N GLY A 170 -2.25 26.14 0.89
CA GLY A 170 -1.58 27.42 0.74
C GLY A 170 -0.08 27.33 1.05
N GLU A 171 0.70 28.19 0.43
CA GLU A 171 2.17 28.18 0.51
C GLU A 171 2.70 28.49 1.93
N ASN A 172 1.90 29.19 2.74
CA ASN A 172 2.27 29.57 4.11
C ASN A 172 2.09 28.43 5.13
N LEU A 173 1.54 27.27 4.73
CA LEU A 173 1.36 26.13 5.61
C LEU A 173 2.69 25.69 6.22
N GLN A 174 2.77 25.73 7.55
CA GLN A 174 3.94 25.25 8.29
C GLN A 174 3.97 23.72 8.32
N ILE A 175 5.06 23.14 7.84
CA ILE A 175 5.25 21.68 7.82
C ILE A 175 6.57 21.39 8.47
N ASP A 176 6.49 20.70 9.62
CA ASP A 176 7.64 20.15 10.32
C ASP A 176 7.79 18.66 9.95
N MET A 177 8.99 18.13 10.02
CA MET A 177 9.26 16.74 9.72
C MET A 177 10.18 16.12 10.75
N VAL A 178 9.87 14.88 11.11
CA VAL A 178 10.74 14.00 11.91
C VAL A 178 10.86 12.64 11.22
N ALA A 179 12.02 12.04 11.21
CA ALA A 179 12.27 10.78 10.54
C ALA A 179 13.29 9.93 11.31
N GLY A 180 13.09 8.61 11.30
CA GLY A 180 14.05 7.64 11.84
C GLY A 180 14.49 7.94 13.26
N THR A 181 15.75 8.30 13.44
CA THR A 181 16.39 8.55 14.76
C THR A 181 15.92 9.83 15.45
N ASP A 182 15.26 10.75 14.75
CA ASP A 182 14.71 11.96 15.36
C ASP A 182 13.53 11.66 16.30
N LEU A 183 13.02 10.44 16.26
CA LEU A 183 11.91 9.97 17.09
C LEU A 183 12.38 9.28 18.40
N SER A 184 13.69 9.19 18.65
CA SER A 184 14.28 8.53 19.81
C SER A 184 14.41 9.46 21.01
#